data_2bc949d752344888eb7156e2fd41e0f6
#
_entry.id   2bc949d752344888eb7156e2fd41e0f6
#
_cell.length_a   1.000
_cell.length_b   1.000
_cell.length_c   1.000
_cell.angle_alpha   90.00
_cell.angle_beta   90.00
_cell.angle_gamma   90.00
#
_symmetry.space_group_name_H-M   'P 1'
#
loop_
_entity.id
_entity.type
_entity.pdbx_description
1 polymer ?
#
loop_
_entity_poly.entity_id
_entity_poly.type
_entity_poly.pdbx_seq_one_letter_code
_entity_poly.pdbx_strand_id
1 'polypeptide(L)'
;IYDIVIRSMGIGGSKENDIYTDGKKVGTFTSENNIFSDYTVSAVSLTKGDHNIRIITSWGWIELDKITVKTGAKISSSTYNVTSSLVNRNATANTKKLYSFLKDSYGKYVITGQQCDGGINGNEFKAIKNLTGDYPALLGLDLMDYTPSRTAFGASSSTVEKAIEFANKGGIVTLCWHWNAPTEYLYSTANNSDGWWGGFYTKSNKFDIAKVMNGQDAKGKKLLDRDIKEIAKQLKRLEKAGVP
;
A
#
# COMPACT_ATOMS: atom_id res chain seq x y z
N ILE A 1 -25.87 -5.71 9.17
CA ILE A 1 -25.03 -5.42 7.99
C ILE A 1 -25.91 -5.51 6.75
N TYR A 2 -25.78 -4.51 5.89
CA TYR A 2 -26.58 -4.36 4.67
C TYR A 2 -25.69 -4.03 3.48
N ASP A 3 -26.16 -4.34 2.29
CA ASP A 3 -25.59 -3.85 1.03
C ASP A 3 -26.54 -2.78 0.47
N ILE A 4 -25.97 -1.65 0.06
CA ILE A 4 -26.69 -0.59 -0.65
C ILE A 4 -26.34 -0.74 -2.13
N VAL A 5 -27.34 -1.09 -2.95
CA VAL A 5 -27.19 -1.25 -4.39
C VAL A 5 -27.77 -0.03 -5.07
N ILE A 6 -26.95 0.66 -5.84
CA ILE A 6 -27.30 1.86 -6.60
C ILE A 6 -27.36 1.48 -8.08
N ARG A 7 -28.52 1.61 -8.70
CA ARG A 7 -28.63 1.45 -10.15
C ARG A 7 -28.59 2.82 -10.80
N SER A 8 -27.52 3.06 -11.52
CA SER A 8 -27.24 4.37 -12.13
C SER A 8 -26.41 4.25 -13.41
N MET A 9 -26.37 5.33 -14.18
CA MET A 9 -25.42 5.49 -15.29
C MET A 9 -24.75 6.87 -15.26
N GLY A 10 -23.54 6.96 -15.78
CA GLY A 10 -22.82 8.21 -15.96
C GLY A 10 -23.28 8.96 -17.21
N ILE A 11 -23.25 10.28 -17.17
CA ILE A 11 -23.59 11.14 -18.31
C ILE A 11 -22.30 11.78 -18.82
N GLY A 12 -21.99 11.55 -20.10
CA GLY A 12 -20.79 12.10 -20.74
C GLY A 12 -19.47 11.56 -20.16
N GLY A 13 -19.41 10.25 -19.91
CA GLY A 13 -18.26 9.53 -19.34
C GLY A 13 -18.56 8.88 -18.00
N SER A 14 -17.62 8.09 -17.48
CA SER A 14 -17.72 7.48 -16.15
C SER A 14 -17.76 8.57 -15.08
N LYS A 15 -18.57 8.37 -14.03
CA LYS A 15 -18.81 9.34 -12.96
C LYS A 15 -18.67 8.71 -11.59
N GLU A 16 -17.93 9.38 -10.72
CA GLU A 16 -17.72 8.93 -9.35
C GLU A 16 -18.60 9.71 -8.37
N ASN A 17 -19.25 9.00 -7.45
CA ASN A 17 -20.12 9.57 -6.44
C ASN A 17 -19.95 8.84 -5.11
N ASP A 18 -20.21 9.58 -4.04
CA ASP A 18 -20.09 9.10 -2.67
C ASP A 18 -21.45 8.73 -2.09
N ILE A 19 -21.52 7.63 -1.34
CA ILE A 19 -22.68 7.24 -0.55
C ILE A 19 -22.45 7.57 0.91
N TYR A 20 -23.45 8.22 1.49
CA TYR A 20 -23.51 8.53 2.92
C TYR A 20 -24.76 7.89 3.55
N THR A 21 -24.62 7.39 4.78
CA THR A 21 -25.74 7.02 5.64
C THR A 21 -25.64 7.83 6.92
N ASP A 22 -26.73 8.54 7.28
CA ASP A 22 -26.81 9.36 8.51
C ASP A 22 -25.64 10.35 8.65
N GLY A 23 -25.25 10.95 7.53
CA GLY A 23 -24.14 11.91 7.48
C GLY A 23 -22.73 11.33 7.44
N LYS A 24 -22.58 10.00 7.55
CA LYS A 24 -21.28 9.31 7.46
C LYS A 24 -21.08 8.70 6.08
N LYS A 25 -19.93 8.97 5.46
CA LYS A 25 -19.54 8.31 4.21
C LYS A 25 -19.35 6.81 4.45
N VAL A 26 -20.03 5.98 3.64
CA VAL A 26 -19.96 4.53 3.72
C VAL A 26 -19.38 3.87 2.49
N GLY A 27 -19.21 4.62 1.42
CA GLY A 27 -18.57 4.12 0.21
C GLY A 27 -18.54 5.12 -0.92
N THR A 28 -17.94 4.68 -2.02
CA THR A 28 -17.87 5.39 -3.30
C THR A 28 -18.22 4.40 -4.39
N PHE A 29 -18.90 4.85 -5.45
CA PHE A 29 -19.17 4.05 -6.62
C PHE A 29 -18.91 4.84 -7.90
N THR A 30 -18.56 4.14 -8.97
CA THR A 30 -18.30 4.73 -10.29
C THR A 30 -19.33 4.22 -11.27
N SER A 31 -20.21 5.10 -11.76
CA SER A 31 -21.18 4.78 -12.78
C SER A 31 -20.54 4.80 -14.17
N GLU A 32 -20.78 3.78 -14.98
CA GLU A 32 -20.30 3.73 -16.34
C GLU A 32 -21.08 4.67 -17.28
N ASN A 33 -20.44 5.07 -18.35
CA ASN A 33 -21.03 5.99 -19.34
C ASN A 33 -22.17 5.35 -20.11
N ASN A 34 -23.35 6.00 -20.10
CA ASN A 34 -24.52 5.64 -20.89
C ASN A 34 -25.05 4.20 -20.70
N ILE A 35 -24.69 3.55 -19.59
CA ILE A 35 -25.12 2.18 -19.26
C ILE A 35 -25.64 2.15 -17.82
N PHE A 36 -26.92 1.82 -17.65
CA PHE A 36 -27.48 1.53 -16.34
C PHE A 36 -26.93 0.23 -15.78
N SER A 37 -26.17 0.31 -14.71
CA SER A 37 -25.58 -0.84 -14.02
C SER A 37 -25.82 -0.77 -12.51
N ASP A 38 -25.76 -1.91 -11.84
CA ASP A 38 -25.89 -2.01 -10.40
C ASP A 38 -24.50 -1.90 -9.75
N TYR A 39 -24.35 -0.91 -8.87
CA TYR A 39 -23.14 -0.69 -8.07
C TYR A 39 -23.44 -0.97 -6.62
N THR A 40 -22.64 -1.82 -5.99
CA THR A 40 -22.90 -2.26 -4.61
C THR A 40 -21.88 -1.67 -3.64
N VAL A 41 -22.37 -0.96 -2.63
CA VAL A 41 -21.61 -0.61 -1.44
C VAL A 41 -21.96 -1.62 -0.37
N SER A 42 -21.03 -2.51 -0.05
CA SER A 42 -21.25 -3.65 0.84
C SER A 42 -20.87 -3.34 2.29
N ALA A 43 -21.39 -4.20 3.19
CA ALA A 43 -21.05 -4.20 4.60
C ALA A 43 -21.43 -2.91 5.37
N VAL A 44 -22.44 -2.19 4.91
CA VAL A 44 -22.94 -0.99 5.61
C VAL A 44 -23.64 -1.39 6.91
N SER A 45 -23.19 -0.81 8.02
CA SER A 45 -23.79 -1.03 9.33
C SER A 45 -24.97 -0.07 9.52
N LEU A 46 -26.19 -0.58 9.54
CA LEU A 46 -27.40 0.15 9.88
C LEU A 46 -28.04 -0.48 11.13
N THR A 47 -28.50 0.35 12.04
CA THR A 47 -29.25 -0.07 13.22
C THR A 47 -30.72 -0.32 12.87
N LYS A 48 -31.55 -0.64 13.83
CA LYS A 48 -33.00 -0.67 13.62
C LYS A 48 -33.55 0.76 13.68
N GLY A 49 -34.33 1.15 12.67
CA GLY A 49 -34.96 2.48 12.59
C GLY A 49 -34.85 3.10 11.19
N ASP A 50 -35.18 4.37 11.12
CA ASP A 50 -35.08 5.17 9.89
C ASP A 50 -33.65 5.63 9.66
N HIS A 51 -33.22 5.60 8.41
CA HIS A 51 -31.89 6.02 7.99
C HIS A 51 -31.97 6.96 6.79
N ASN A 52 -31.08 7.94 6.77
CA ASN A 52 -30.94 8.85 5.64
C ASN A 52 -29.81 8.35 4.74
N ILE A 53 -30.14 8.01 3.48
CA ILE A 53 -29.17 7.64 2.46
C ILE A 53 -29.02 8.83 1.51
N ARG A 54 -27.76 9.30 1.31
CA ARG A 54 -27.45 10.40 0.41
C ARG A 54 -26.39 10.01 -0.60
N ILE A 55 -26.60 10.39 -1.85
CA ILE A 55 -25.58 10.34 -2.89
C ILE A 55 -25.05 11.77 -3.01
N ILE A 56 -23.73 11.93 -2.88
CA ILE A 56 -23.04 13.21 -3.00
C ILE A 56 -22.07 13.12 -4.18
N THR A 57 -22.17 14.06 -5.09
CA THR A 57 -21.31 14.13 -6.26
C THR A 57 -19.85 14.33 -5.84
N SER A 58 -18.98 13.41 -6.23
CA SER A 58 -17.54 13.57 -6.18
C SER A 58 -17.03 14.04 -7.56
N TRP A 59 -17.41 13.31 -8.60
CA TRP A 59 -17.06 13.67 -9.97
C TRP A 59 -18.22 13.42 -10.94
N GLY A 60 -18.93 14.48 -11.34
CA GLY A 60 -19.88 14.53 -12.46
C GLY A 60 -21.28 14.00 -12.16
N TRP A 61 -22.14 14.17 -13.17
CA TRP A 61 -23.57 13.90 -13.09
C TRP A 61 -23.89 12.43 -13.43
N ILE A 62 -24.89 11.89 -12.75
CA ILE A 62 -25.44 10.57 -13.00
C ILE A 62 -26.94 10.64 -13.23
N GLU A 63 -27.50 9.67 -13.93
CA GLU A 63 -28.90 9.30 -13.85
C GLU A 63 -29.06 8.18 -12.83
N LEU A 64 -29.96 8.36 -11.88
CA LEU A 64 -30.29 7.40 -10.84
C LEU A 64 -31.63 6.75 -11.16
N ASP A 65 -31.62 5.42 -11.30
CA ASP A 65 -32.84 4.63 -11.46
C ASP A 65 -33.44 4.28 -10.07
N LYS A 66 -32.65 3.61 -9.25
CA LYS A 66 -33.11 3.17 -7.91
C LYS A 66 -31.97 2.95 -6.93
N ILE A 67 -32.33 2.98 -5.64
CA ILE A 67 -31.51 2.49 -4.54
C ILE A 67 -32.22 1.29 -3.91
N THR A 68 -31.51 0.19 -3.73
CA THR A 68 -31.99 -1.00 -3.06
C THR A 68 -31.15 -1.26 -1.82
N VAL A 69 -31.76 -1.43 -0.68
CA VAL A 69 -31.12 -1.90 0.56
C VAL A 69 -31.50 -3.35 0.77
N LYS A 70 -30.52 -4.22 0.82
CA LYS A 70 -30.71 -5.66 1.06
C LYS A 70 -29.80 -6.12 2.19
N THR A 71 -30.19 -7.21 2.85
CA THR A 71 -29.31 -7.83 3.86
C THR A 71 -27.98 -8.19 3.20
N GLY A 72 -26.90 -7.64 3.72
CA GLY A 72 -25.55 -7.94 3.28
C GLY A 72 -25.05 -9.28 3.81
N ALA A 73 -24.06 -9.84 3.12
CA ALA A 73 -23.38 -11.02 3.60
C ALA A 73 -22.68 -10.73 4.93
N LYS A 74 -22.93 -11.52 5.95
CA LYS A 74 -22.12 -11.47 7.17
C LYS A 74 -20.74 -12.01 6.85
N ILE A 75 -19.71 -11.19 7.08
CA ILE A 75 -18.33 -11.69 7.04
C ILE A 75 -18.21 -12.73 8.16
N SER A 76 -17.90 -13.97 7.77
CA SER A 76 -17.70 -15.03 8.75
C SER A 76 -16.55 -14.66 9.69
N SER A 77 -16.73 -14.89 10.99
CA SER A 77 -15.63 -14.73 11.95
C SER A 77 -14.41 -15.61 11.58
N SER A 78 -14.64 -16.73 10.88
CA SER A 78 -13.57 -17.58 10.37
C SER A 78 -12.70 -16.91 9.31
N THR A 79 -13.18 -15.86 8.62
CA THR A 79 -12.37 -15.05 7.68
C THR A 79 -11.17 -14.40 8.36
N TYR A 80 -11.29 -14.10 9.64
CA TYR A 80 -10.22 -13.48 10.45
C TYR A 80 -9.38 -14.50 11.22
N ASN A 81 -9.67 -15.81 11.05
CA ASN A 81 -8.87 -16.87 11.66
C ASN A 81 -7.61 -17.12 10.84
N VAL A 82 -6.51 -16.49 11.25
CA VAL A 82 -5.20 -16.71 10.63
C VAL A 82 -4.36 -17.67 11.48
N THR A 83 -3.51 -18.45 10.80
CA THR A 83 -2.60 -19.38 11.48
C THR A 83 -1.69 -18.65 12.48
N SER A 84 -1.26 -19.34 13.51
CA SER A 84 -0.23 -18.84 14.43
C SER A 84 1.20 -19.15 13.95
N SER A 85 1.33 -19.91 12.86
CA SER A 85 2.62 -20.34 12.33
C SER A 85 3.15 -19.34 11.31
N LEU A 86 4.38 -18.88 11.51
CA LEU A 86 5.13 -18.11 10.54
C LEU A 86 5.76 -19.04 9.51
N VAL A 87 5.85 -18.59 8.25
CA VAL A 87 6.56 -19.31 7.17
C VAL A 87 8.02 -19.50 7.55
N ASN A 88 8.68 -18.48 8.07
CA ASN A 88 10.03 -18.59 8.61
C ASN A 88 9.98 -19.16 10.05
N ARG A 89 10.29 -20.45 10.18
CA ARG A 89 10.35 -21.14 11.49
C ARG A 89 11.41 -20.55 12.42
N ASN A 90 12.46 -19.93 11.85
CA ASN A 90 13.57 -19.31 12.58
C ASN A 90 13.35 -17.80 12.81
N ALA A 91 12.12 -17.32 12.64
CA ALA A 91 11.80 -15.91 12.90
C ALA A 91 12.21 -15.49 14.31
N THR A 92 12.71 -14.26 14.44
CA THR A 92 13.15 -13.68 15.73
C THR A 92 11.99 -13.59 16.72
N ALA A 93 12.30 -13.43 17.99
CA ALA A 93 11.27 -13.20 19.02
C ALA A 93 10.45 -11.94 18.74
N ASN A 94 11.09 -10.87 18.25
CA ASN A 94 10.41 -9.63 17.89
C ASN A 94 9.46 -9.81 16.69
N THR A 95 9.88 -10.53 15.67
CA THR A 95 9.02 -10.88 14.52
C THR A 95 7.79 -11.68 14.98
N LYS A 96 7.98 -12.66 15.87
CA LYS A 96 6.87 -13.44 16.45
C LYS A 96 5.90 -12.57 17.24
N LYS A 97 6.43 -11.62 18.04
CA LYS A 97 5.61 -10.65 18.81
C LYS A 97 4.79 -9.76 17.88
N LEU A 98 5.43 -9.18 16.83
CA LEU A 98 4.73 -8.35 15.86
C LEU A 98 3.65 -9.15 15.13
N TYR A 99 3.95 -10.37 14.70
CA TYR A 99 2.96 -11.23 14.05
C TYR A 99 1.75 -11.53 14.96
N SER A 100 1.99 -11.84 16.23
CA SER A 100 0.91 -12.04 17.21
C SER A 100 0.04 -10.79 17.34
N PHE A 101 0.66 -9.62 17.49
CA PHE A 101 -0.05 -8.35 17.56
C PHE A 101 -0.92 -8.08 16.30
N LEU A 102 -0.35 -8.28 15.11
CA LEU A 102 -1.09 -8.10 13.85
C LEU A 102 -2.25 -9.09 13.72
N LYS A 103 -2.02 -10.35 14.08
CA LYS A 103 -3.06 -11.40 14.12
C LYS A 103 -4.18 -11.04 15.09
N ASP A 104 -3.84 -10.60 16.30
CA ASP A 104 -4.83 -10.27 17.33
C ASP A 104 -5.62 -8.99 17.00
N SER A 105 -5.05 -8.12 16.17
CA SER A 105 -5.67 -6.88 15.68
C SER A 105 -6.52 -7.11 14.42
N TYR A 106 -6.25 -8.18 13.67
CA TYR A 106 -6.89 -8.44 12.38
C TYR A 106 -8.41 -8.59 12.51
N GLY A 107 -9.14 -7.83 11.70
CA GLY A 107 -10.60 -7.79 11.74
C GLY A 107 -11.21 -7.01 12.92
N LYS A 108 -10.39 -6.42 13.80
CA LYS A 108 -10.84 -5.65 14.97
C LYS A 108 -10.44 -4.18 14.90
N TYR A 109 -9.25 -3.89 14.41
CA TYR A 109 -8.67 -2.55 14.40
C TYR A 109 -8.06 -2.20 13.05
N VAL A 110 -8.02 -0.91 12.76
CA VAL A 110 -7.24 -0.33 11.66
C VAL A 110 -5.97 0.26 12.26
N ILE A 111 -4.81 -0.21 11.81
CA ILE A 111 -3.52 0.34 12.19
C ILE A 111 -3.20 1.47 11.22
N THR A 112 -3.13 2.69 11.70
CA THR A 112 -2.82 3.86 10.87
C THR A 112 -1.34 3.91 10.54
N GLY A 113 -1.01 4.29 9.31
CA GLY A 113 0.37 4.40 8.83
C GLY A 113 0.55 5.56 7.86
N GLN A 114 1.80 5.93 7.65
CA GLN A 114 2.20 6.94 6.69
C GLN A 114 3.52 6.56 6.02
N GLN A 115 3.57 6.64 4.69
CA GLN A 115 4.82 6.61 3.94
C GLN A 115 5.54 7.95 4.12
N CYS A 116 6.78 7.92 4.59
CA CYS A 116 7.52 9.15 4.86
C CYS A 116 9.03 8.93 4.79
N ASP A 117 9.66 9.29 3.69
CA ASP A 117 11.11 9.11 3.50
C ASP A 117 11.96 9.91 4.49
N GLY A 118 11.41 10.98 5.08
CA GLY A 118 12.00 11.72 6.18
C GLY A 118 12.01 10.99 7.53
N GLY A 119 11.34 9.82 7.62
CA GLY A 119 11.12 9.13 8.89
C GLY A 119 10.26 9.96 9.84
N ILE A 120 10.49 9.84 11.14
CA ILE A 120 9.75 10.62 12.15
C ILE A 120 9.97 12.14 12.05
N ASN A 121 11.04 12.55 11.38
CA ASN A 121 11.39 13.96 11.16
C ASN A 121 10.86 14.49 9.83
N GLY A 122 10.20 13.68 9.02
CA GLY A 122 9.58 14.07 7.77
C GLY A 122 8.35 14.94 7.96
N ASN A 123 8.01 15.68 6.92
CA ASN A 123 6.93 16.68 6.99
C ASN A 123 5.56 16.03 7.26
N GLU A 124 5.29 14.88 6.67
CA GLU A 124 4.04 14.14 6.83
C GLU A 124 3.85 13.68 8.28
N PHE A 125 4.90 13.11 8.89
CA PHE A 125 4.87 12.69 10.29
C PHE A 125 4.70 13.88 11.25
N LYS A 126 5.42 14.97 11.01
CA LYS A 126 5.27 16.22 11.78
C LYS A 126 3.87 16.81 11.66
N ALA A 127 3.31 16.81 10.44
CA ALA A 127 1.95 17.31 10.22
C ALA A 127 0.92 16.47 10.99
N ILE A 128 0.99 15.14 10.93
CA ILE A 128 0.10 14.26 11.67
C ILE A 128 0.28 14.47 13.18
N LYS A 129 1.51 14.49 13.68
CA LYS A 129 1.79 14.72 15.10
C LYS A 129 1.21 16.05 15.59
N ASN A 130 1.35 17.11 14.80
CA ASN A 130 0.83 18.44 15.15
C ASN A 130 -0.70 18.48 15.17
N LEU A 131 -1.36 17.74 14.26
CA LEU A 131 -2.82 17.73 14.15
C LEU A 131 -3.49 16.80 15.17
N THR A 132 -2.88 15.68 15.49
CA THR A 132 -3.51 14.62 16.29
C THR A 132 -2.93 14.47 17.70
N GLY A 133 -1.78 15.04 17.95
CA GLY A 133 -1.02 14.84 19.19
C GLY A 133 -0.13 13.59 19.18
N ASP A 134 -0.30 12.68 18.22
CA ASP A 134 0.42 11.40 18.14
C ASP A 134 1.00 11.10 16.76
N TYR A 135 2.00 10.21 16.71
CA TYR A 135 2.51 9.66 15.47
C TYR A 135 1.62 8.53 14.96
N PRO A 136 1.59 8.29 13.62
CA PRO A 136 1.02 7.06 13.08
C PRO A 136 1.71 5.84 13.70
N ALA A 137 0.99 4.73 13.86
CA ALA A 137 1.56 3.50 14.41
C ALA A 137 2.55 2.82 13.45
N LEU A 138 2.44 3.10 12.13
CA LEU A 138 3.24 2.46 11.10
C LEU A 138 3.96 3.51 10.24
N LEU A 139 5.26 3.31 10.06
CA LEU A 139 6.11 4.08 9.14
C LEU A 139 6.42 3.24 7.91
N GLY A 140 6.04 3.74 6.73
CA GLY A 140 6.46 3.21 5.45
C GLY A 140 7.73 3.90 4.95
N LEU A 141 8.68 3.11 4.47
CA LEU A 141 9.96 3.58 3.92
C LEU A 141 10.32 2.79 2.66
N ASP A 142 11.25 3.30 1.86
CA ASP A 142 11.70 2.69 0.63
C ASP A 142 13.20 2.39 0.65
N LEU A 143 13.56 1.19 0.20
CA LEU A 143 14.95 0.75 0.06
C LEU A 143 15.55 1.12 -1.31
N MET A 144 14.83 1.87 -2.15
CA MET A 144 15.21 2.13 -3.54
C MET A 144 16.64 2.67 -3.67
N ASP A 145 17.06 3.59 -2.79
CA ASP A 145 18.35 4.27 -2.89
C ASP A 145 19.55 3.44 -2.41
N TYR A 146 19.31 2.20 -1.95
CA TYR A 146 20.37 1.20 -1.80
C TYR A 146 20.62 0.40 -3.09
N THR A 147 19.79 0.56 -4.12
CA THR A 147 19.94 -0.17 -5.40
C THR A 147 21.23 0.24 -6.08
N PRO A 148 22.12 -0.69 -6.48
CA PRO A 148 23.44 -0.38 -7.05
C PRO A 148 23.40 0.54 -8.27
N SER A 149 22.36 0.44 -9.12
CA SER A 149 22.22 1.36 -10.26
C SER A 149 21.91 2.80 -9.83
N ARG A 150 21.27 3.02 -8.67
CA ARG A 150 21.01 4.36 -8.13
C ARG A 150 22.24 4.91 -7.41
N THR A 151 22.92 4.07 -6.62
CA THR A 151 24.17 4.49 -5.95
C THR A 151 25.30 4.81 -6.93
N ALA A 152 25.33 4.15 -8.10
CA ALA A 152 26.26 4.49 -9.18
C ALA A 152 26.09 5.92 -9.72
N PHE A 153 24.92 6.53 -9.53
CA PHE A 153 24.63 7.91 -9.90
C PHE A 153 24.53 8.85 -8.68
N GLY A 154 25.08 8.44 -7.54
CA GLY A 154 25.22 9.28 -6.35
C GLY A 154 24.05 9.24 -5.38
N ALA A 155 23.05 8.36 -5.58
CA ALA A 155 22.02 8.15 -4.57
C ALA A 155 22.60 7.60 -3.27
N SER A 156 22.06 8.04 -2.14
CA SER A 156 22.42 7.57 -0.81
C SER A 156 21.16 7.42 0.05
N SER A 157 21.18 6.50 0.99
CA SER A 157 20.02 6.21 1.82
C SER A 157 20.38 6.13 3.29
N SER A 158 19.47 6.63 4.12
CA SER A 158 19.43 6.44 5.58
C SER A 158 18.13 5.73 6.02
N THR A 159 17.50 5.00 5.11
CA THR A 159 16.24 4.28 5.37
C THR A 159 16.36 3.32 6.55
N VAL A 160 17.45 2.56 6.63
CA VAL A 160 17.67 1.59 7.72
C VAL A 160 17.78 2.31 9.07
N GLU A 161 18.50 3.42 9.15
CA GLU A 161 18.66 4.21 10.36
C GLU A 161 17.32 4.79 10.83
N LYS A 162 16.53 5.34 9.91
CA LYS A 162 15.17 5.85 10.20
C LYS A 162 14.22 4.76 10.66
N ALA A 163 14.29 3.57 10.04
CA ALA A 163 13.52 2.41 10.45
C ALA A 163 13.86 1.97 11.88
N ILE A 164 15.15 1.89 12.21
CA ILE A 164 15.63 1.55 13.56
C ILE A 164 15.18 2.60 14.58
N GLU A 165 15.32 3.89 14.25
CA GLU A 165 14.88 4.99 15.12
C GLU A 165 13.39 4.86 15.46
N PHE A 166 12.55 4.62 14.47
CA PHE A 166 11.10 4.50 14.66
C PHE A 166 10.71 3.23 15.42
N ALA A 167 11.33 2.09 15.09
CA ALA A 167 11.09 0.83 15.80
C ALA A 167 11.49 0.92 17.28
N ASN A 168 12.59 1.61 17.60
CA ASN A 168 13.02 1.84 18.99
C ASN A 168 12.04 2.70 19.81
N LYS A 169 11.14 3.43 19.14
CA LYS A 169 10.02 4.15 19.77
C LYS A 169 8.74 3.31 19.87
N GLY A 170 8.81 2.03 19.52
CA GLY A 170 7.67 1.10 19.55
C GLY A 170 6.80 1.12 18.30
N GLY A 171 7.22 1.82 17.24
CA GLY A 171 6.52 1.88 15.96
C GLY A 171 6.70 0.63 15.11
N ILE A 172 5.77 0.40 14.21
CA ILE A 172 5.84 -0.68 13.21
C ILE A 172 6.45 -0.12 11.92
N VAL A 173 7.43 -0.83 11.36
CA VAL A 173 8.06 -0.44 10.10
C VAL A 173 7.57 -1.34 8.97
N THR A 174 7.24 -0.74 7.84
CA THR A 174 7.05 -1.45 6.57
C THR A 174 8.01 -0.90 5.53
N LEU A 175 8.55 -1.78 4.72
CA LEU A 175 9.54 -1.44 3.71
C LEU A 175 9.08 -1.91 2.34
N CYS A 176 9.18 -1.04 1.38
CA CYS A 176 9.11 -1.41 -0.03
C CYS A 176 10.48 -1.27 -0.69
N TRP A 177 10.59 -1.80 -1.87
CA TRP A 177 11.77 -1.64 -2.70
C TRP A 177 11.35 -1.39 -4.14
N HIS A 178 11.35 -0.13 -4.54
CA HIS A 178 11.24 0.24 -5.94
C HIS A 178 12.57 -0.06 -6.63
N TRP A 179 12.71 -1.32 -7.05
CA TRP A 179 13.93 -1.78 -7.69
C TRP A 179 14.19 -1.04 -9.00
N ASN A 180 15.35 -0.45 -9.10
CA ASN A 180 15.82 0.24 -10.30
C ASN A 180 16.63 -0.74 -11.15
N ALA A 181 16.27 -0.87 -12.43
CA ALA A 181 16.98 -1.77 -13.34
C ALA A 181 18.49 -1.45 -13.36
N PRO A 182 19.36 -2.45 -13.56
CA PRO A 182 20.80 -2.23 -13.65
C PRO A 182 21.16 -1.22 -14.75
N THR A 183 22.21 -0.45 -14.54
CA THR A 183 22.65 0.64 -15.43
C THR A 183 22.73 0.22 -16.89
N GLU A 184 23.17 -1.02 -17.15
CA GLU A 184 23.34 -1.59 -18.50
C GLU A 184 22.02 -1.83 -19.23
N TYR A 185 20.92 -1.79 -18.51
CA TYR A 185 19.57 -1.99 -19.06
C TYR A 185 18.76 -0.68 -19.15
N LEU A 186 19.27 0.43 -18.68
CA LEU A 186 18.63 1.74 -18.84
C LEU A 186 18.67 2.20 -20.29
N TYR A 187 17.62 2.84 -20.77
CA TYR A 187 17.64 3.51 -22.08
C TYR A 187 18.41 4.81 -22.06
N SER A 188 18.47 5.48 -20.92
CA SER A 188 19.17 6.75 -20.70
C SER A 188 19.77 6.80 -19.31
N THR A 189 20.92 7.48 -19.19
CA THR A 189 21.57 7.78 -17.91
C THR A 189 21.35 9.23 -17.46
N ALA A 190 20.47 9.97 -18.14
CA ALA A 190 20.11 11.32 -17.74
C ALA A 190 19.49 11.33 -16.33
N ASN A 191 19.69 12.45 -15.62
CA ASN A 191 19.20 12.62 -14.25
C ASN A 191 17.74 13.14 -14.26
N ASN A 192 16.82 12.30 -14.75
CA ASN A 192 15.37 12.59 -14.82
C ASN A 192 14.56 11.30 -14.77
N SER A 193 13.22 11.41 -14.86
CA SER A 193 12.29 10.28 -14.82
C SER A 193 12.41 9.30 -15.98
N ASP A 194 12.97 9.71 -17.10
CA ASP A 194 13.20 8.87 -18.27
C ASP A 194 14.63 8.28 -18.28
N GLY A 195 15.47 8.69 -17.34
CA GLY A 195 16.83 8.23 -17.15
C GLY A 195 17.02 7.33 -15.93
N TRP A 196 18.17 7.49 -15.25
CA TRP A 196 18.62 6.55 -14.23
C TRP A 196 17.70 6.47 -13.00
N TRP A 197 17.13 7.56 -12.54
CA TRP A 197 16.26 7.50 -11.36
C TRP A 197 14.84 7.02 -11.69
N GLY A 198 14.45 7.03 -12.96
CA GLY A 198 13.22 6.42 -13.47
C GLY A 198 13.36 4.94 -13.84
N GLY A 199 14.51 4.30 -13.60
CA GLY A 199 14.77 2.91 -14.00
C GLY A 199 13.86 1.84 -13.36
N PHE A 200 13.03 2.22 -12.40
CA PHE A 200 11.90 1.42 -11.93
C PHE A 200 10.81 1.24 -13.00
N TYR A 201 10.58 2.25 -13.84
CA TYR A 201 9.53 2.20 -14.85
C TYR A 201 9.98 1.42 -16.08
N THR A 202 9.13 0.52 -16.59
CA THR A 202 9.40 -0.30 -17.78
C THR A 202 9.69 0.53 -19.02
N LYS A 203 9.12 1.74 -19.12
CA LYS A 203 9.39 2.69 -20.23
C LYS A 203 10.83 3.23 -20.22
N SER A 204 11.54 3.18 -19.10
CA SER A 204 12.89 3.74 -18.93
C SER A 204 13.99 2.69 -19.00
N ASN A 205 13.65 1.40 -19.13
CA ASN A 205 14.61 0.32 -19.19
C ASN A 205 14.16 -0.83 -20.09
N LYS A 206 15.13 -1.66 -20.49
CA LYS A 206 14.94 -2.86 -21.33
C LYS A 206 15.15 -4.17 -20.56
N PHE A 207 15.11 -4.14 -19.22
CA PHE A 207 15.29 -5.35 -18.41
C PHE A 207 14.06 -6.24 -18.53
N ASP A 208 14.27 -7.48 -18.96
CA ASP A 208 13.22 -8.47 -19.16
C ASP A 208 13.36 -9.56 -18.10
N ILE A 209 12.56 -9.47 -17.03
CA ILE A 209 12.59 -10.41 -15.91
C ILE A 209 12.27 -11.85 -16.36
N ALA A 210 11.43 -12.04 -17.38
CA ALA A 210 11.08 -13.37 -17.87
C ALA A 210 12.30 -14.02 -18.53
N LYS A 211 13.06 -13.30 -19.36
CA LYS A 211 14.29 -13.81 -19.96
C LYS A 211 15.34 -14.13 -18.90
N VAL A 212 15.46 -13.29 -17.89
CA VAL A 212 16.38 -13.51 -16.76
C VAL A 212 16.03 -14.78 -16.02
N MET A 213 14.76 -14.98 -15.67
CA MET A 213 14.32 -16.15 -14.89
C MET A 213 14.33 -17.44 -15.70
N ASN A 214 14.16 -17.38 -17.01
CA ASN A 214 14.25 -18.53 -17.92
C ASN A 214 15.69 -18.87 -18.36
N GLY A 215 16.70 -18.17 -17.82
CA GLY A 215 18.11 -18.43 -18.14
C GLY A 215 18.58 -17.90 -19.49
N GLN A 216 17.76 -17.09 -20.17
CA GLN A 216 18.07 -16.49 -21.47
C GLN A 216 18.92 -15.21 -21.36
N ASP A 217 19.05 -14.65 -20.14
CA ASP A 217 19.88 -13.50 -19.84
C ASP A 217 20.71 -13.74 -18.56
N ALA A 218 21.84 -14.41 -18.71
CA ALA A 218 22.76 -14.71 -17.61
C ALA A 218 23.38 -13.45 -17.01
N LYS A 219 23.60 -12.39 -17.80
CA LYS A 219 24.11 -11.11 -17.30
C LYS A 219 23.06 -10.42 -16.42
N GLY A 220 21.83 -10.34 -16.88
CA GLY A 220 20.71 -9.81 -16.10
C GLY A 220 20.51 -10.55 -14.79
N LYS A 221 20.60 -11.88 -14.80
CA LYS A 221 20.53 -12.72 -13.60
C LYS A 221 21.62 -12.36 -12.57
N LYS A 222 22.87 -12.24 -13.02
CA LYS A 222 23.99 -11.87 -12.13
C LYS A 222 23.77 -10.48 -11.50
N LEU A 223 23.28 -9.52 -12.27
CA LEU A 223 23.02 -8.17 -11.78
C LEU A 223 21.83 -8.12 -10.82
N LEU A 224 20.76 -8.82 -11.12
CA LEU A 224 19.62 -8.96 -10.20
C LEU A 224 20.04 -9.60 -8.88
N ASP A 225 20.84 -10.67 -8.92
CA ASP A 225 21.33 -11.33 -7.71
C ASP A 225 22.26 -10.42 -6.89
N ARG A 226 23.06 -9.57 -7.53
CA ARG A 226 23.85 -8.53 -6.85
C ARG A 226 22.92 -7.57 -6.10
N ASP A 227 21.89 -7.08 -6.75
CA ASP A 227 20.96 -6.11 -6.18
C ASP A 227 20.16 -6.72 -5.01
N ILE A 228 19.68 -7.94 -5.17
CA ILE A 228 19.01 -8.70 -4.09
C ILE A 228 19.95 -8.88 -2.89
N LYS A 229 21.23 -9.18 -3.11
CA LYS A 229 22.21 -9.32 -2.02
C LYS A 229 22.42 -8.03 -1.26
N GLU A 230 22.42 -6.89 -1.96
CA GLU A 230 22.55 -5.58 -1.29
C GLU A 230 21.33 -5.31 -0.38
N ILE A 231 20.12 -5.53 -0.88
CA ILE A 231 18.92 -5.37 -0.06
C ILE A 231 18.88 -6.35 1.11
N ALA A 232 19.25 -7.60 0.89
CA ALA A 232 19.34 -8.60 1.96
C ALA A 232 20.33 -8.19 3.05
N LYS A 233 21.43 -7.52 2.70
CA LYS A 233 22.37 -6.92 3.65
C LYS A 233 21.70 -5.83 4.49
N GLN A 234 20.90 -4.97 3.88
CA GLN A 234 20.16 -3.93 4.61
C GLN A 234 19.11 -4.52 5.56
N LEU A 235 18.36 -5.54 5.13
CA LEU A 235 17.42 -6.25 5.98
C LEU A 235 18.10 -6.94 7.17
N LYS A 236 19.30 -7.50 6.99
CA LYS A 236 20.10 -8.07 8.09
C LYS A 236 20.55 -7.00 9.09
N ARG A 237 20.76 -5.75 8.68
CA ARG A 237 21.06 -4.65 9.62
C ARG A 237 19.86 -4.37 10.51
N LEU A 238 18.64 -4.38 9.95
CA LEU A 238 17.40 -4.23 10.72
C LEU A 238 17.21 -5.38 11.70
N GLU A 239 17.37 -6.63 11.24
CA GLU A 239 17.26 -7.81 12.11
C GLU A 239 18.24 -7.74 13.29
N LYS A 240 19.51 -7.38 13.04
CA LYS A 240 20.53 -7.18 14.10
C LYS A 240 20.16 -6.07 15.09
N ALA A 241 19.45 -5.05 14.63
CA ALA A 241 18.96 -3.96 15.48
C ALA A 241 17.65 -4.33 16.22
N GLY A 242 17.13 -5.55 16.04
CA GLY A 242 15.91 -6.01 16.67
C GLY A 242 14.61 -5.52 16.01
N VAL A 243 14.67 -4.91 14.84
CA VAL A 243 13.50 -4.53 14.03
C VAL A 243 12.93 -5.81 13.41
N PRO A 244 11.61 -6.09 13.63
CA PRO A 244 10.97 -7.30 13.15
C PRO A 244 10.76 -7.31 11.64
#